data_30247335e97c105ff900df6230b7c1e2
#
_entry.id   30247335e97c105ff900df6230b7c1e2
#
_cell.length_a   1.000
_cell.length_b   1.000
_cell.length_c   1.000
_cell.angle_alpha   90.00
_cell.angle_beta   90.00
_cell.angle_gamma   90.00
#
_symmetry.space_group_name_H-M   'P 1'
#
loop_
_entity.id
_entity.type
_entity.pdbx_description
1 polymer ?
#
loop_
_entity_poly.entity_id
_entity_poly.type
_entity_poly.pdbx_seq_one_letter_code
_entity_poly.pdbx_strand_id
1 'polypeptide(L)'
;VNEVVNGIKRPDLITFGYIPIGSSNDFARGLKLPKDPMKALQSVLSPKKVISADVGQISREGKSRRFIVSAGMGFDAGVCHEVCVSQWKKRLNKIGLGKLSYAVVALDRLKKDRPTKLTVTLPDGRKQMFEKTLFVAFMNLPYEGGGFRFAPEASVTDGCIDIVIAHHMSPLKAVWLLPRAFFGKHTGAKEITIIRSPSVSVEAQRSLPIHTDGEAAFSRYKASVEILEEK
;
A
#
# COMPACT_ATOMS: atom_id res chain seq x y z
N VAL A 1 0.06 -3.38 -12.77
CA VAL A 1 -0.19 -1.92 -12.71
C VAL A 1 1.12 -1.18 -12.44
N ASN A 2 1.86 -1.55 -11.39
CA ASN A 2 3.08 -0.86 -10.97
C ASN A 2 4.12 -0.73 -12.09
N GLU A 3 4.44 -1.81 -12.78
CA GLU A 3 5.42 -1.80 -13.90
C GLU A 3 4.97 -0.88 -15.03
N VAL A 4 3.66 -0.88 -15.37
CA VAL A 4 3.11 0.01 -16.41
C VAL A 4 3.27 1.47 -16.02
N VAL A 5 2.87 1.85 -14.80
CA VAL A 5 2.98 3.22 -14.31
C VAL A 5 4.43 3.71 -14.26
N ASN A 6 5.37 2.82 -13.91
CA ASN A 6 6.80 3.15 -13.90
C ASN A 6 7.41 3.19 -15.30
N GLY A 7 6.84 2.50 -16.30
CA GLY A 7 7.26 2.52 -17.69
C GLY A 7 6.75 3.72 -18.50
N ILE A 8 5.71 4.40 -18.02
CA ILE A 8 5.13 5.58 -18.69
C ILE A 8 6.04 6.79 -18.46
N LYS A 9 6.55 7.37 -19.56
CA LYS A 9 7.39 8.58 -19.50
C LYS A 9 6.60 9.87 -19.27
N ARG A 10 5.43 9.98 -19.86
CA ARG A 10 4.54 11.15 -19.83
C ARG A 10 3.14 10.70 -19.37
N PRO A 11 2.90 10.52 -18.06
CA PRO A 11 1.61 10.09 -17.53
C PRO A 11 0.49 11.10 -17.82
N ASP A 12 0.82 12.38 -17.86
CA ASP A 12 -0.06 13.50 -18.22
C ASP A 12 -0.71 13.39 -19.61
N LEU A 13 -0.13 12.61 -20.51
CA LEU A 13 -0.61 12.43 -21.90
C LEU A 13 -1.36 11.11 -22.13
N ILE A 14 -1.53 10.28 -21.10
CA ILE A 14 -2.03 8.91 -21.28
C ILE A 14 -3.31 8.67 -20.50
N THR A 15 -4.37 8.28 -21.20
CA THR A 15 -5.55 7.70 -20.57
C THR A 15 -5.36 6.20 -20.43
N PHE A 16 -5.46 5.71 -19.22
CA PHE A 16 -5.14 4.35 -18.81
C PHE A 16 -6.42 3.58 -18.47
N GLY A 17 -6.66 2.49 -19.18
CA GLY A 17 -7.78 1.58 -18.92
C GLY A 17 -7.31 0.32 -18.17
N TYR A 18 -8.13 -0.22 -17.28
CA TYR A 18 -7.77 -1.38 -16.47
C TYR A 18 -8.82 -2.47 -16.47
N ILE A 19 -8.37 -3.70 -16.78
CA ILE A 19 -9.18 -4.93 -16.73
C ILE A 19 -8.66 -5.80 -15.57
N PRO A 20 -9.46 -6.09 -14.53
CA PRO A 20 -9.00 -6.76 -13.32
C PRO A 20 -8.91 -8.29 -13.49
N ILE A 21 -7.80 -8.77 -14.04
CA ILE A 21 -7.51 -10.20 -14.21
C ILE A 21 -6.49 -10.74 -13.19
N GLY A 22 -6.02 -9.91 -12.28
CA GLY A 22 -5.09 -10.30 -11.22
C GLY A 22 -5.77 -10.96 -10.02
N SER A 23 -4.97 -11.44 -9.06
CA SER A 23 -5.46 -12.13 -7.85
C SER A 23 -6.03 -11.20 -6.77
N SER A 24 -5.44 -10.03 -6.55
CA SER A 24 -5.86 -9.07 -5.51
C SER A 24 -6.80 -8.01 -6.07
N ASN A 25 -6.44 -7.41 -7.19
CA ASN A 25 -7.20 -6.37 -7.89
C ASN A 25 -7.56 -5.17 -7.01
N ASP A 26 -6.66 -4.78 -6.08
CA ASP A 26 -6.92 -3.69 -5.13
C ASP A 26 -7.08 -2.34 -5.83
N PHE A 27 -6.39 -2.12 -6.95
CA PHE A 27 -6.58 -0.97 -7.83
C PHE A 27 -8.03 -0.89 -8.35
N ALA A 28 -8.54 -1.97 -8.95
CA ALA A 28 -9.92 -2.01 -9.43
C ALA A 28 -10.94 -1.86 -8.30
N ARG A 29 -10.64 -2.44 -7.13
CA ARG A 29 -11.48 -2.34 -5.94
C ARG A 29 -11.56 -0.90 -5.43
N GLY A 30 -10.42 -0.21 -5.34
CA GLY A 30 -10.35 1.19 -4.92
C GLY A 30 -11.12 2.11 -5.83
N LEU A 31 -11.03 1.90 -7.13
CA LEU A 31 -11.74 2.67 -8.16
C LEU A 31 -13.18 2.17 -8.42
N LYS A 32 -13.63 1.13 -7.71
CA LYS A 32 -14.97 0.52 -7.89
C LYS A 32 -15.23 0.06 -9.34
N LEU A 33 -14.19 -0.40 -10.03
CA LEU A 33 -14.32 -0.92 -11.38
C LEU A 33 -15.06 -2.27 -11.40
N PRO A 34 -15.71 -2.65 -12.51
CA PRO A 34 -16.35 -3.95 -12.64
C PRO A 34 -15.37 -5.10 -12.39
N LYS A 35 -15.78 -6.09 -11.60
CA LYS A 35 -14.97 -7.29 -11.33
C LYS A 35 -14.97 -8.27 -12.52
N ASP A 36 -16.03 -8.26 -13.30
CA ASP A 36 -16.16 -9.06 -14.50
C ASP A 36 -15.29 -8.46 -15.63
N PRO A 37 -14.37 -9.24 -16.24
CA PRO A 37 -13.44 -8.73 -17.24
C PRO A 37 -14.13 -8.17 -18.49
N MET A 38 -15.26 -8.75 -18.91
CA MET A 38 -15.99 -8.28 -20.09
C MET A 38 -16.66 -6.95 -19.84
N LYS A 39 -17.25 -6.77 -18.64
CA LYS A 39 -17.81 -5.47 -18.22
C LYS A 39 -16.73 -4.43 -18.03
N ALA A 40 -15.57 -4.81 -17.54
CA ALA A 40 -14.42 -3.92 -17.43
C ALA A 40 -13.91 -3.49 -18.82
N LEU A 41 -13.77 -4.43 -19.76
CA LEU A 41 -13.42 -4.13 -21.16
C LEU A 41 -14.43 -3.17 -21.79
N GLN A 42 -15.73 -3.40 -21.60
CA GLN A 42 -16.77 -2.50 -22.10
C GLN A 42 -16.65 -1.08 -21.50
N SER A 43 -16.28 -0.98 -20.21
CA SER A 43 -16.04 0.31 -19.56
C SER A 43 -14.78 1.03 -20.11
N VAL A 44 -13.78 0.29 -20.58
CA VAL A 44 -12.60 0.85 -21.24
C VAL A 44 -12.92 1.34 -22.66
N LEU A 45 -13.70 0.57 -23.42
CA LEU A 45 -14.07 0.91 -24.80
C LEU A 45 -15.11 2.05 -24.88
N SER A 46 -15.96 2.16 -23.89
CA SER A 46 -17.01 3.19 -23.80
C SER A 46 -17.07 3.78 -22.40
N PRO A 47 -16.07 4.60 -22.01
CA PRO A 47 -15.97 5.12 -20.66
C PRO A 47 -17.08 6.12 -20.34
N LYS A 48 -17.80 5.88 -19.25
CA LYS A 48 -18.79 6.85 -18.71
C LYS A 48 -18.12 8.01 -17.97
N LYS A 49 -16.89 7.78 -17.45
CA LYS A 49 -16.12 8.74 -16.69
C LYS A 49 -14.63 8.47 -16.87
N VAL A 50 -13.87 9.52 -17.09
CA VAL A 50 -12.42 9.56 -16.99
C VAL A 50 -12.07 10.39 -15.77
N ILE A 51 -11.10 9.97 -14.98
CA ILE A 51 -10.61 10.70 -13.80
C ILE A 51 -9.12 11.00 -13.96
N SER A 52 -8.70 12.14 -13.47
CA SER A 52 -7.28 12.42 -13.25
C SER A 52 -6.87 11.75 -11.96
N ALA A 53 -5.95 10.81 -12.02
CA ALA A 53 -5.53 10.01 -10.88
C ALA A 53 -4.18 10.49 -10.35
N ASP A 54 -4.12 10.73 -9.06
CA ASP A 54 -2.88 11.01 -8.36
C ASP A 54 -1.92 9.83 -8.48
N VAL A 55 -0.65 10.10 -8.69
CA VAL A 55 0.42 9.11 -8.71
C VAL A 55 1.39 9.43 -7.58
N GLY A 56 1.52 8.50 -6.65
CA GLY A 56 2.49 8.62 -5.59
C GLY A 56 3.88 8.21 -6.06
N GLN A 57 4.91 8.84 -5.50
CA GLN A 57 6.30 8.47 -5.71
C GLN A 57 7.02 8.28 -4.38
N ILE A 58 7.71 7.17 -4.22
CA ILE A 58 8.65 6.95 -3.13
C ILE A 58 10.07 7.11 -3.64
N SER A 59 10.86 7.94 -2.95
CA SER A 59 12.19 8.35 -3.40
C SER A 59 13.23 8.16 -2.31
N ARG A 60 14.47 7.85 -2.73
CA ARG A 60 15.66 7.93 -1.91
C ARG A 60 16.96 7.89 -2.72
N GLU A 61 17.91 8.75 -2.34
CA GLU A 61 19.30 8.72 -2.83
C GLU A 61 19.40 8.57 -4.36
N GLY A 62 18.60 9.35 -5.10
CA GLY A 62 18.58 9.35 -6.56
C GLY A 62 17.82 8.18 -7.20
N LYS A 63 17.22 7.29 -6.39
CA LYS A 63 16.29 6.24 -6.89
C LYS A 63 14.87 6.59 -6.49
N SER A 64 13.95 6.48 -7.44
CA SER A 64 12.52 6.68 -7.21
C SER A 64 11.70 5.57 -7.83
N ARG A 65 10.53 5.32 -7.28
CA ARG A 65 9.55 4.41 -7.85
C ARG A 65 8.15 4.93 -7.62
N ARG A 66 7.35 4.94 -8.67
CA ARG A 66 5.95 5.35 -8.63
C ARG A 66 5.07 4.25 -8.08
N PHE A 67 3.95 4.65 -7.47
CA PHE A 67 2.88 3.75 -7.07
C PHE A 67 1.52 4.42 -7.31
N ILE A 68 0.48 3.64 -7.51
CA ILE A 68 -0.86 4.15 -7.73
C ILE A 68 -1.86 3.61 -6.69
N VAL A 69 -1.55 2.51 -6.04
CA VAL A 69 -2.34 1.93 -4.96
C VAL A 69 -1.75 2.32 -3.61
N SER A 70 -0.52 1.89 -3.36
CA SER A 70 0.17 2.09 -2.08
C SER A 70 1.66 1.86 -2.18
N ALA A 71 2.40 2.43 -1.24
CA ALA A 71 3.75 2.02 -0.90
C ALA A 71 3.81 1.72 0.59
N GLY A 72 4.73 0.88 1.02
CA GLY A 72 4.88 0.55 2.42
C GLY A 72 6.31 0.27 2.83
N MET A 73 6.59 0.48 4.12
CA MET A 73 7.90 0.29 4.70
C MET A 73 7.77 -0.49 6.02
N GLY A 74 8.46 -1.62 6.12
CA GLY A 74 8.48 -2.45 7.32
C GLY A 74 7.75 -3.78 7.14
N PHE A 75 6.93 -4.15 8.12
CA PHE A 75 6.25 -5.45 8.19
C PHE A 75 5.40 -5.76 6.96
N ASP A 76 4.58 -4.83 6.48
CA ASP A 76 3.73 -5.00 5.30
C ASP A 76 4.55 -5.30 4.03
N ALA A 77 5.62 -4.52 3.81
CA ALA A 77 6.57 -4.79 2.74
C ALA A 77 7.26 -6.15 2.89
N GLY A 78 7.59 -6.52 4.12
CA GLY A 78 8.12 -7.84 4.42
C GLY A 78 7.14 -8.97 4.07
N VAL A 79 5.85 -8.79 4.34
CA VAL A 79 4.79 -9.74 3.94
C VAL A 79 4.69 -9.81 2.42
N CYS A 80 4.68 -8.67 1.71
CA CYS A 80 4.66 -8.65 0.25
C CYS A 80 5.85 -9.40 -0.36
N HIS A 81 7.08 -9.15 0.14
CA HIS A 81 8.28 -9.84 -0.32
C HIS A 81 8.19 -11.35 -0.11
N GLU A 82 7.76 -11.78 1.08
CA GLU A 82 7.68 -13.20 1.41
C GLU A 82 6.57 -13.92 0.66
N VAL A 83 5.41 -13.29 0.47
CA VAL A 83 4.30 -13.85 -0.32
C VAL A 83 4.72 -14.06 -1.78
N CYS A 84 5.55 -13.18 -2.36
CA CYS A 84 6.04 -13.32 -3.73
C CYS A 84 6.86 -14.60 -3.92
N VAL A 85 7.64 -15.01 -2.92
CA VAL A 85 8.54 -16.21 -2.97
C VAL A 85 7.94 -17.43 -2.27
N SER A 86 6.84 -17.27 -1.52
CA SER A 86 6.28 -18.31 -0.65
C SER A 86 5.64 -19.47 -1.42
N GLN A 87 5.99 -20.68 -1.02
CA GLN A 87 5.30 -21.89 -1.49
C GLN A 87 3.86 -21.99 -0.97
N TRP A 88 3.52 -21.32 0.13
CA TRP A 88 2.16 -21.26 0.68
C TRP A 88 1.18 -20.62 -0.31
N LYS A 89 1.58 -19.54 -1.00
CA LYS A 89 0.77 -18.93 -2.06
C LYS A 89 0.42 -19.94 -3.16
N LYS A 90 1.40 -20.74 -3.60
CA LYS A 90 1.20 -21.78 -4.62
C LYS A 90 0.23 -22.89 -4.14
N ARG A 91 0.37 -23.34 -2.88
CA ARG A 91 -0.48 -24.39 -2.29
C ARG A 91 -1.91 -23.90 -2.07
N LEU A 92 -2.07 -22.73 -1.48
CA LEU A 92 -3.39 -22.14 -1.18
C LEU A 92 -4.15 -21.72 -2.45
N ASN A 93 -3.43 -21.27 -3.49
CA ASN A 93 -4.06 -20.98 -4.79
C ASN A 93 -4.70 -22.23 -5.42
N LYS A 94 -4.07 -23.41 -5.27
CA LYS A 94 -4.62 -24.67 -5.80
C LYS A 94 -5.99 -25.06 -5.22
N ILE A 95 -6.29 -24.60 -4.01
CA ILE A 95 -7.55 -24.87 -3.31
C ILE A 95 -8.46 -23.64 -3.22
N GLY A 96 -8.19 -22.60 -4.04
CA GLY A 96 -9.01 -21.37 -4.07
C GLY A 96 -8.81 -20.42 -2.88
N LEU A 97 -7.88 -20.72 -1.97
CA LEU A 97 -7.63 -19.97 -0.73
C LEU A 97 -6.40 -19.04 -0.81
N GLY A 98 -6.02 -18.63 -2.01
CA GLY A 98 -4.81 -17.78 -2.23
C GLY A 98 -4.78 -16.50 -1.42
N LYS A 99 -5.94 -15.91 -1.12
CA LYS A 99 -6.02 -14.70 -0.26
C LYS A 99 -5.58 -14.96 1.18
N LEU A 100 -5.76 -16.17 1.69
CA LEU A 100 -5.32 -16.55 3.04
C LEU A 100 -3.80 -16.64 3.15
N SER A 101 -3.07 -16.74 2.03
CA SER A 101 -1.61 -16.77 2.06
C SER A 101 -1.02 -15.49 2.69
N TYR A 102 -1.62 -14.34 2.45
CA TYR A 102 -1.20 -13.08 3.08
C TYR A 102 -1.38 -13.12 4.60
N ALA A 103 -2.50 -13.64 5.09
CA ALA A 103 -2.75 -13.75 6.52
C ALA A 103 -1.79 -14.75 7.20
N VAL A 104 -1.54 -15.89 6.58
CA VAL A 104 -0.59 -16.90 7.11
C VAL A 104 0.81 -16.34 7.18
N VAL A 105 1.29 -15.71 6.11
CA VAL A 105 2.62 -15.09 6.06
C VAL A 105 2.71 -13.93 7.06
N ALA A 106 1.67 -13.11 7.18
CA ALA A 106 1.62 -12.02 8.14
C ALA A 106 1.75 -12.53 9.59
N LEU A 107 1.06 -13.60 9.94
CA LEU A 107 1.14 -14.20 11.29
C LEU A 107 2.53 -14.78 11.60
N ASP A 108 3.19 -15.40 10.62
CA ASP A 108 4.55 -15.90 10.79
C ASP A 108 5.55 -14.75 10.95
N ARG A 109 5.42 -13.70 10.14
CA ARG A 109 6.27 -12.54 10.21
C ARG A 109 6.10 -11.73 11.51
N LEU A 110 4.88 -11.65 12.07
CA LEU A 110 4.65 -10.99 13.36
C LEU A 110 5.51 -11.56 14.50
N LYS A 111 5.94 -12.82 14.40
CA LYS A 111 6.83 -13.45 15.37
C LYS A 111 8.31 -13.12 15.11
N LYS A 112 8.67 -12.81 13.87
CA LYS A 112 10.05 -12.61 13.41
C LYS A 112 10.45 -11.15 13.36
N ASP A 113 9.53 -10.28 12.93
CA ASP A 113 9.80 -8.85 12.74
C ASP A 113 9.88 -8.11 14.08
N ARG A 114 10.95 -7.33 14.21
CA ARG A 114 11.14 -6.48 15.40
C ARG A 114 10.63 -5.07 15.11
N PRO A 115 9.73 -4.52 15.95
CA PRO A 115 9.35 -3.13 15.85
C PRO A 115 10.57 -2.20 15.96
N THR A 116 10.48 -1.03 15.33
CA THR A 116 11.54 -0.02 15.35
C THR A 116 10.99 1.36 15.67
N LYS A 117 11.86 2.30 16.02
CA LYS A 117 11.51 3.71 16.12
C LYS A 117 11.44 4.29 14.72
N LEU A 118 10.37 5.06 14.45
CA LEU A 118 10.14 5.77 13.20
C LEU A 118 9.94 7.25 13.48
N THR A 119 10.63 8.11 12.74
CA THR A 119 10.39 9.55 12.71
C THR A 119 9.68 9.91 11.42
N VAL A 120 8.55 10.57 11.53
CA VAL A 120 7.75 11.09 10.42
C VAL A 120 7.92 12.60 10.39
N THR A 121 8.30 13.16 9.26
CA THR A 121 8.46 14.61 9.03
C THR A 121 7.48 15.04 7.95
N LEU A 122 6.60 15.98 8.29
CA LEU A 122 5.62 16.56 7.37
C LEU A 122 6.20 17.76 6.60
N PRO A 123 5.57 18.22 5.50
CA PRO A 123 6.07 19.33 4.68
C PRO A 123 6.26 20.65 5.45
N ASP A 124 5.49 20.88 6.49
CA ASP A 124 5.57 22.06 7.37
C ASP A 124 6.71 21.98 8.40
N GLY A 125 7.52 20.90 8.34
CA GLY A 125 8.65 20.68 9.24
C GLY A 125 8.27 20.01 10.57
N ARG A 126 6.98 19.79 10.85
CA ARG A 126 6.55 19.06 12.05
C ARG A 126 7.09 17.64 12.04
N LYS A 127 7.68 17.23 13.17
CA LYS A 127 8.21 15.88 13.37
C LYS A 127 7.40 15.16 14.41
N GLN A 128 7.01 13.92 14.09
CA GLN A 128 6.37 13.01 15.04
C GLN A 128 7.20 11.73 15.14
N MET A 129 7.43 11.27 16.37
CA MET A 129 8.16 10.05 16.64
C MET A 129 7.21 8.96 17.11
N PHE A 130 7.34 7.79 16.51
CA PHE A 130 6.56 6.60 16.83
C PHE A 130 7.49 5.51 17.33
N GLU A 131 7.34 5.16 18.59
CA GLU A 131 8.07 4.05 19.19
C GLU A 131 7.42 2.72 18.81
N LYS A 132 8.23 1.66 18.72
CA LYS A 132 7.76 0.30 18.43
C LYS A 132 6.85 0.24 17.19
N THR A 133 7.23 0.96 16.13
CA THR A 133 6.54 0.94 14.84
C THR A 133 6.75 -0.41 14.18
N LEU A 134 5.66 -1.04 13.78
CA LEU A 134 5.65 -2.30 13.03
C LEU A 134 5.80 -2.02 11.53
N PHE A 135 5.00 -1.09 11.00
CA PHE A 135 5.08 -0.62 9.62
C PHE A 135 4.49 0.79 9.46
N VAL A 136 4.82 1.39 8.33
CA VAL A 136 4.13 2.56 7.77
C VAL A 136 3.72 2.25 6.35
N ALA A 137 2.43 2.49 6.03
CA ALA A 137 1.89 2.37 4.68
C ALA A 137 1.45 3.75 4.16
N PHE A 138 1.76 4.02 2.91
CA PHE A 138 1.44 5.26 2.20
C PHE A 138 0.35 4.93 1.18
N MET A 139 -0.89 5.24 1.54
CA MET A 139 -2.06 4.81 0.80
C MET A 139 -2.58 5.90 -0.12
N ASN A 140 -2.63 5.61 -1.41
CA ASN A 140 -3.26 6.44 -2.43
C ASN A 140 -4.69 5.95 -2.73
N LEU A 141 -4.96 4.68 -2.44
CA LEU A 141 -6.27 4.03 -2.53
C LEU A 141 -6.61 3.31 -1.22
N PRO A 142 -7.90 3.06 -0.92
CA PRO A 142 -8.32 2.49 0.36
C PRO A 142 -7.81 1.07 0.64
N TYR A 143 -7.50 0.29 -0.40
CA TYR A 143 -7.30 -1.16 -0.27
C TYR A 143 -5.88 -1.57 -0.63
N GLU A 144 -5.36 -2.53 0.15
CA GLU A 144 -4.08 -3.19 -0.07
C GLU A 144 -4.13 -4.65 0.40
N GLY A 145 -3.18 -5.47 -0.04
CA GLY A 145 -2.99 -6.84 0.46
C GLY A 145 -4.15 -7.81 0.15
N GLY A 146 -4.89 -7.57 -0.94
CA GLY A 146 -5.98 -8.43 -1.37
C GLY A 146 -7.33 -8.09 -0.73
N GLY A 147 -7.53 -6.85 -0.34
CA GLY A 147 -8.82 -6.33 0.12
C GLY A 147 -8.85 -5.82 1.55
N PHE A 148 -7.71 -5.72 2.22
CA PHE A 148 -7.64 -5.01 3.50
C PHE A 148 -7.83 -3.50 3.26
N ARG A 149 -8.74 -2.90 4.00
CA ARG A 149 -9.10 -1.50 3.86
C ARG A 149 -8.31 -0.65 4.84
N PHE A 150 -6.99 -0.53 4.61
CA PHE A 150 -6.06 0.14 5.54
C PHE A 150 -6.31 1.64 5.68
N ALA A 151 -6.69 2.33 4.61
CA ALA A 151 -7.03 3.75 4.63
C ALA A 151 -8.44 3.95 4.06
N PRO A 152 -9.50 3.82 4.87
CA PRO A 152 -10.88 3.85 4.38
C PRO A 152 -11.29 5.10 3.61
N GLU A 153 -10.61 6.23 3.88
CA GLU A 153 -10.92 7.54 3.31
C GLU A 153 -9.93 7.98 2.21
N ALA A 154 -8.91 7.14 1.89
CA ALA A 154 -7.96 7.47 0.85
C ALA A 154 -8.64 7.63 -0.51
N SER A 155 -8.21 8.65 -1.25
CA SER A 155 -8.77 9.02 -2.55
C SER A 155 -7.65 9.35 -3.53
N VAL A 156 -7.69 8.72 -4.70
CA VAL A 156 -6.72 8.93 -5.79
C VAL A 156 -6.91 10.27 -6.53
N THR A 157 -7.71 11.19 -6.01
CA THR A 157 -8.04 12.46 -6.68
C THR A 157 -7.96 13.68 -5.77
N ASP A 158 -7.45 13.54 -4.53
CA ASP A 158 -7.44 14.62 -3.54
C ASP A 158 -6.04 15.24 -3.32
N GLY A 159 -5.03 14.78 -4.07
CA GLY A 159 -3.66 15.29 -4.00
C GLY A 159 -2.94 14.91 -2.70
N CYS A 160 -3.44 13.92 -1.95
CA CYS A 160 -2.91 13.54 -0.65
C CYS A 160 -2.63 12.03 -0.56
N ILE A 161 -1.77 11.68 0.37
CA ILE A 161 -1.46 10.32 0.79
C ILE A 161 -1.99 10.12 2.19
N ASP A 162 -2.72 9.06 2.46
CA ASP A 162 -3.06 8.63 3.81
C ASP A 162 -1.92 7.76 4.36
N ILE A 163 -1.20 8.28 5.34
CA ILE A 163 -0.03 7.66 5.97
C ILE A 163 -0.53 6.86 7.17
N VAL A 164 -0.59 5.55 7.04
CA VAL A 164 -1.06 4.62 8.08
C VAL A 164 0.13 4.09 8.85
N ILE A 165 0.21 4.37 10.13
CA ILE A 165 1.32 3.99 11.00
C ILE A 165 0.79 3.00 12.05
N ALA A 166 1.32 1.77 12.06
CA ALA A 166 1.03 0.77 13.07
C ALA A 166 2.18 0.73 14.10
N HIS A 167 1.87 1.10 15.35
CA HIS A 167 2.87 1.20 16.41
C HIS A 167 2.37 0.58 17.73
N HIS A 168 3.28 0.23 18.63
CA HIS A 168 2.96 -0.44 19.90
C HIS A 168 2.07 -1.69 19.74
N MET A 169 2.16 -2.35 18.57
CA MET A 169 1.34 -3.50 18.21
C MET A 169 1.90 -4.79 18.83
N SER A 170 1.14 -5.42 19.71
CA SER A 170 1.45 -6.79 20.13
C SER A 170 0.92 -7.80 19.11
N PRO A 171 1.51 -9.01 19.02
CA PRO A 171 1.02 -10.04 18.11
C PRO A 171 -0.47 -10.39 18.31
N LEU A 172 -0.93 -10.49 19.55
CA LEU A 172 -2.34 -10.74 19.87
C LEU A 172 -3.25 -9.61 19.38
N LYS A 173 -2.79 -8.35 19.56
CA LYS A 173 -3.54 -7.19 19.10
C LYS A 173 -3.60 -7.13 17.57
N ALA A 174 -2.51 -7.47 16.89
CA ALA A 174 -2.47 -7.54 15.42
C ALA A 174 -3.46 -8.59 14.89
N VAL A 175 -3.51 -9.78 15.49
CA VAL A 175 -4.48 -10.83 15.14
C VAL A 175 -5.92 -10.34 15.33
N TRP A 176 -6.20 -9.61 16.40
CA TRP A 176 -7.53 -9.07 16.69
C TRP A 176 -7.92 -7.90 15.76
N LEU A 177 -6.94 -7.05 15.35
CA LEU A 177 -7.18 -5.93 14.44
C LEU A 177 -7.27 -6.37 12.97
N LEU A 178 -6.65 -7.49 12.59
CA LEU A 178 -6.59 -7.92 11.20
C LEU A 178 -7.99 -8.08 10.55
N PRO A 179 -8.98 -8.77 11.17
CA PRO A 179 -10.34 -8.82 10.62
C PRO A 179 -11.00 -7.43 10.57
N ARG A 180 -10.71 -6.57 11.55
CA ARG A 180 -11.22 -5.18 11.55
C ARG A 180 -10.64 -4.35 10.42
N ALA A 181 -9.36 -4.53 10.12
CA ALA A 181 -8.69 -3.87 9.00
C ALA A 181 -9.32 -4.26 7.66
N PHE A 182 -9.76 -5.52 7.51
CA PHE A 182 -10.45 -5.94 6.31
C PHE A 182 -11.74 -5.13 6.07
N PHE A 183 -12.45 -4.76 7.12
CA PHE A 183 -13.67 -3.93 7.05
C PHE A 183 -13.42 -2.43 7.27
N GLY A 184 -12.15 -1.99 7.40
CA GLY A 184 -11.80 -0.58 7.67
C GLY A 184 -12.17 -0.10 9.08
N LYS A 185 -12.43 -1.03 10.03
CA LYS A 185 -12.85 -0.73 11.41
C LYS A 185 -11.71 -0.73 12.43
N HIS A 186 -10.48 -0.60 11.97
CA HIS A 186 -9.26 -0.57 12.80
C HIS A 186 -8.77 0.85 13.09
N THR A 187 -9.25 1.85 12.36
CA THR A 187 -8.76 3.24 12.40
C THR A 187 -8.92 3.93 13.76
N GLY A 188 -9.88 3.50 14.59
CA GLY A 188 -10.06 3.99 15.95
C GLY A 188 -9.20 3.30 17.02
N ALA A 189 -8.32 2.37 16.64
CA ALA A 189 -7.42 1.73 17.60
C ALA A 189 -6.23 2.64 17.93
N LYS A 190 -5.84 2.70 19.21
CA LYS A 190 -4.72 3.54 19.68
C LYS A 190 -3.36 3.15 19.08
N GLU A 191 -3.26 1.95 18.55
CA GLU A 191 -2.07 1.41 17.88
C GLU A 191 -1.98 1.81 16.40
N ILE A 192 -3.00 2.50 15.89
CA ILE A 192 -3.07 2.97 14.50
C ILE A 192 -3.18 4.49 14.49
N THR A 193 -2.28 5.12 13.77
CA THR A 193 -2.33 6.57 13.51
C THR A 193 -2.42 6.76 12.00
N ILE A 194 -3.34 7.60 11.54
CA ILE A 194 -3.47 7.99 10.13
C ILE A 194 -3.23 9.49 10.02
N ILE A 195 -2.30 9.87 9.15
CA ILE A 195 -1.97 11.27 8.85
C ILE A 195 -2.21 11.47 7.35
N ARG A 196 -2.90 12.53 6.96
CA ARG A 196 -3.09 12.90 5.57
C ARG A 196 -2.17 14.05 5.19
N SER A 197 -1.40 13.88 4.10
CA SER A 197 -0.45 14.89 3.64
C SER A 197 -0.11 14.69 2.16
N PRO A 198 0.19 15.75 1.39
CA PRO A 198 0.64 15.61 0.00
C PRO A 198 2.05 15.02 -0.11
N SER A 199 2.85 15.15 0.93
CA SER A 199 4.18 14.55 1.00
C SER A 199 4.60 14.26 2.43
N VAL A 200 5.60 13.37 2.60
CA VAL A 200 6.13 12.97 3.90
C VAL A 200 7.55 12.43 3.76
N SER A 201 8.37 12.65 4.76
CA SER A 201 9.66 11.97 4.90
C SER A 201 9.62 11.08 6.15
N VAL A 202 10.09 9.85 6.02
CA VAL A 202 10.16 8.89 7.12
C VAL A 202 11.58 8.41 7.32
N GLU A 203 11.98 8.25 8.58
CA GLU A 203 13.30 7.76 8.96
C GLU A 203 13.17 6.72 10.09
N ALA A 204 13.66 5.51 9.85
CA ALA A 204 13.67 4.41 10.81
C ALA A 204 15.06 4.19 11.39
N GLN A 205 15.16 3.68 12.62
CA GLN A 205 16.45 3.37 13.24
C GLN A 205 17.20 2.21 12.55
N ARG A 206 16.51 1.38 11.79
CA ARG A 206 17.11 0.26 11.04
C ARG A 206 16.59 0.21 9.62
N SER A 207 17.33 -0.44 8.73
CA SER A 207 16.86 -0.68 7.37
C SER A 207 15.60 -1.54 7.38
N LEU A 208 14.58 -1.09 6.67
CA LEU A 208 13.29 -1.78 6.52
C LEU A 208 13.04 -2.08 5.04
N PRO A 209 12.40 -3.22 4.73
CA PRO A 209 11.96 -3.50 3.37
C PRO A 209 10.91 -2.47 2.92
N ILE A 210 10.90 -2.17 1.63
CA ILE A 210 9.94 -1.28 1.00
C ILE A 210 9.27 -2.02 -0.15
N HIS A 211 7.98 -1.77 -0.36
CA HIS A 211 7.22 -2.19 -1.54
C HIS A 211 6.52 -1.00 -2.20
N THR A 212 6.13 -1.17 -3.45
CA THR A 212 5.21 -0.30 -4.20
C THR A 212 4.19 -1.17 -4.92
N ASP A 213 2.90 -0.92 -4.68
CA ASP A 213 1.77 -1.71 -5.22
C ASP A 213 1.92 -3.24 -5.01
N GLY A 214 2.54 -3.65 -3.88
CA GLY A 214 2.82 -5.03 -3.57
C GLY A 214 4.10 -5.62 -4.20
N GLU A 215 4.79 -4.86 -5.05
CA GLU A 215 6.07 -5.27 -5.66
C GLU A 215 7.24 -4.87 -4.76
N ALA A 216 8.15 -5.82 -4.52
CA ALA A 216 9.36 -5.57 -3.75
C ALA A 216 10.22 -4.48 -4.42
N ALA A 217 10.55 -3.45 -3.68
CA ALA A 217 11.37 -2.35 -4.20
C ALA A 217 12.80 -2.42 -3.66
N PHE A 218 13.04 -1.98 -2.44
CA PHE A 218 14.36 -1.94 -1.81
C PHE A 218 14.23 -1.93 -0.28
N SER A 219 15.36 -2.06 0.43
CA SER A 219 15.37 -1.91 1.90
C SER A 219 16.19 -0.69 2.29
N ARG A 220 15.66 0.14 3.20
CA ARG A 220 16.27 1.43 3.57
C ARG A 220 15.93 1.88 4.98
N TYR A 221 16.73 2.85 5.48
CA TYR A 221 16.49 3.56 6.74
C TYR A 221 15.56 4.76 6.57
N LYS A 222 15.56 5.40 5.37
CA LYS A 222 14.85 6.64 5.11
C LYS A 222 14.16 6.57 3.75
N ALA A 223 12.99 7.17 3.63
CA ALA A 223 12.27 7.35 2.39
C ALA A 223 11.51 8.68 2.41
N SER A 224 11.38 9.31 1.25
CA SER A 224 10.48 10.43 1.02
C SER A 224 9.37 9.97 0.09
N VAL A 225 8.15 10.36 0.38
CA VAL A 225 6.96 10.00 -0.40
C VAL A 225 6.18 11.27 -0.71
N GLU A 226 5.73 11.39 -1.94
CA GLU A 226 4.98 12.56 -2.43
C GLU A 226 3.97 12.16 -3.50
N ILE A 227 2.93 12.97 -3.67
CA ILE A 227 2.09 12.95 -4.87
C ILE A 227 2.80 13.76 -5.95
N LEU A 228 2.92 13.20 -7.15
CA LEU A 228 3.47 13.91 -8.29
C LEU A 228 2.47 14.98 -8.76
N GLU A 229 2.98 16.19 -9.07
CA GLU A 229 2.15 17.30 -9.55
C GLU A 229 1.61 17.05 -10.97
N GLU A 230 2.30 16.23 -11.76
CA GLU A 230 1.88 15.82 -13.10
C GLU A 230 0.81 14.71 -12.99
N LYS A 231 -0.44 15.10 -13.27
CA LYS A 231 -1.63 14.22 -13.26
C LYS A 231 -1.94 13.68 -14.65
#